data_14217784f0390b45d697432663b87855
#
_entry.id   14217784f0390b45d697432663b87855
#
_cell.length_a   1.000
_cell.length_b   1.000
_cell.length_c   1.000
_cell.angle_alpha   90.00
_cell.angle_beta   90.00
_cell.angle_gamma   90.00
#
_symmetry.space_group_name_H-M   'P 1'
#
loop_
_entity.id
_entity.type
_entity.pdbx_description
1 polymer ?
#
loop_
_entity_poly.entity_id
_entity_poly.type
_entity_poly.pdbx_seq_one_letter_code
_entity_poly.pdbx_strand_id
1 'polypeptide(L)'
;PLKDVTELVGKDIYVNPGKYYDRLVNLNSELGGGIRIHEVTNDSITIEDLITQVAQGKILYTVADNDLARLNKTYYPNLNIGLSISFDQRSSWAVRKDSPELAAAATQWHQENMTSPAYTASMKRYFENSKMMPHSPILSLKEGKISHYDHSFKKYSKDIGWDWRMLASLAY
;
A
#
# COMPACT_ATOMS: atom_id res chain seq x y z
N PRO A 1 6.19 -11.01 14.35
CA PRO A 1 5.86 -11.26 12.94
C PRO A 1 5.72 -12.76 12.71
N LEU A 2 4.64 -13.18 12.03
CA LEU A 2 4.44 -14.56 11.64
C LEU A 2 5.46 -14.95 10.56
N LYS A 3 5.95 -16.18 10.64
CA LYS A 3 6.96 -16.70 9.70
C LYS A 3 6.39 -17.80 8.81
N ASP A 4 5.38 -18.51 9.32
CA ASP A 4 4.77 -19.64 8.64
C ASP A 4 3.25 -19.61 8.77
N VAL A 5 2.55 -20.22 7.81
CA VAL A 5 1.08 -20.28 7.79
C VAL A 5 0.50 -21.07 8.96
N THR A 6 1.24 -22.00 9.52
CA THR A 6 0.81 -22.79 10.69
C THR A 6 0.66 -21.92 11.95
N GLU A 7 1.37 -20.80 12.03
CA GLU A 7 1.26 -19.84 13.12
C GLU A 7 -0.06 -19.06 13.12
N LEU A 8 -0.86 -19.17 12.04
CA LEU A 8 -2.20 -18.58 11.95
C LEU A 8 -3.23 -19.35 12.78
N VAL A 9 -2.95 -20.60 13.14
CA VAL A 9 -3.82 -21.40 14.02
C VAL A 9 -4.00 -20.67 15.37
N GLY A 10 -5.24 -20.51 15.79
CA GLY A 10 -5.60 -19.76 16.99
C GLY A 10 -5.58 -18.24 16.86
N LYS A 11 -5.35 -17.68 15.66
CA LYS A 11 -5.39 -16.22 15.43
C LYS A 11 -6.75 -15.78 14.90
N ASP A 12 -7.09 -14.53 15.22
CA ASP A 12 -8.27 -13.84 14.70
C ASP A 12 -7.87 -13.06 13.44
N ILE A 13 -8.46 -13.42 12.31
CA ILE A 13 -8.16 -12.82 11.01
C ILE A 13 -9.43 -12.20 10.44
N TYR A 14 -9.39 -10.91 10.14
CA TYR A 14 -10.52 -10.15 9.60
C TYR A 14 -10.36 -9.98 8.10
N VAL A 15 -11.40 -10.34 7.34
CA VAL A 15 -11.37 -10.30 5.87
C VAL A 15 -12.70 -9.86 5.29
N ASN A 16 -12.65 -9.22 4.11
CA ASN A 16 -13.84 -8.97 3.33
C ASN A 16 -14.35 -10.26 2.68
N PRO A 17 -15.64 -10.34 2.34
CA PRO A 17 -16.23 -11.42 1.58
C PRO A 17 -15.52 -11.69 0.25
N GLY A 18 -15.62 -12.92 -0.26
CA GLY A 18 -15.09 -13.33 -1.56
C GLY A 18 -13.70 -13.95 -1.48
N LYS A 19 -12.83 -13.70 -2.47
CA LYS A 19 -11.59 -14.45 -2.70
C LYS A 19 -10.66 -14.59 -1.48
N TYR A 20 -10.60 -13.59 -0.61
CA TYR A 20 -9.74 -13.63 0.58
C TYR A 20 -10.33 -14.55 1.65
N TYR A 21 -11.65 -14.45 1.87
CA TYR A 21 -12.38 -15.34 2.77
C TYR A 21 -12.28 -16.78 2.30
N ASP A 22 -12.58 -17.06 1.04
CA ASP A 22 -12.51 -18.41 0.46
C ASP A 22 -11.10 -19.01 0.60
N ARG A 23 -10.06 -18.20 0.33
CA ARG A 23 -8.68 -18.66 0.50
C ARG A 23 -8.35 -19.01 1.95
N LEU A 24 -8.80 -18.21 2.91
CA LEU A 24 -8.58 -18.51 4.33
C LEU A 24 -9.34 -19.75 4.81
N VAL A 25 -10.57 -19.94 4.34
CA VAL A 25 -11.36 -21.15 4.64
C VAL A 25 -10.64 -22.39 4.12
N ASN A 26 -10.13 -22.34 2.89
CA ASN A 26 -9.37 -23.43 2.29
C ASN A 26 -8.08 -23.69 3.08
N LEU A 27 -7.30 -22.65 3.39
CA LEU A 27 -6.08 -22.75 4.19
C LEU A 27 -6.36 -23.34 5.59
N ASN A 28 -7.43 -22.87 6.23
CA ASN A 28 -7.83 -23.39 7.53
C ASN A 28 -8.13 -24.89 7.47
N SER A 29 -8.76 -25.35 6.41
CA SER A 29 -9.01 -26.76 6.14
C SER A 29 -7.72 -27.56 5.89
N GLU A 30 -6.80 -26.97 5.08
CA GLU A 30 -5.47 -27.55 4.81
C GLU A 30 -4.64 -27.75 6.08
N LEU A 31 -4.78 -26.83 7.05
CA LEU A 31 -4.07 -26.87 8.35
C LEU A 31 -4.77 -27.73 9.42
N GLY A 32 -5.93 -28.31 9.11
CA GLY A 32 -6.71 -29.08 10.09
C GLY A 32 -7.59 -28.23 11.00
N GLY A 33 -7.80 -26.97 10.67
CA GLY A 33 -8.65 -26.04 11.42
C GLY A 33 -7.90 -25.16 12.41
N GLY A 34 -8.67 -24.35 13.14
CA GLY A 34 -8.16 -23.54 14.28
C GLY A 34 -7.89 -22.07 13.96
N ILE A 35 -7.97 -21.63 12.71
CA ILE A 35 -7.96 -20.18 12.37
C ILE A 35 -9.35 -19.62 12.70
N ARG A 36 -9.41 -18.51 13.43
CA ARG A 36 -10.67 -17.78 13.67
C ARG A 36 -10.86 -16.71 12.61
N ILE A 37 -11.70 -17.02 11.63
CA ILE A 37 -11.95 -16.16 10.47
C ILE A 37 -13.18 -15.29 10.78
N HIS A 38 -12.98 -13.97 10.72
CA HIS A 38 -14.04 -12.96 10.89
C HIS A 38 -14.34 -12.30 9.55
N GLU A 39 -15.45 -12.69 8.96
CA GLU A 39 -15.93 -12.09 7.73
C GLU A 39 -16.55 -10.73 8.02
N VAL A 40 -16.02 -9.67 7.39
CA VAL A 40 -16.50 -8.30 7.53
C VAL A 40 -17.47 -8.02 6.39
N THR A 41 -18.77 -8.21 6.66
CA THR A 41 -19.85 -8.09 5.67
C THR A 41 -20.37 -6.65 5.48
N ASN A 42 -19.79 -5.69 6.18
CA ASN A 42 -20.14 -4.28 5.98
C ASN A 42 -19.48 -3.74 4.72
N ASP A 43 -20.28 -3.52 3.68
CA ASP A 43 -19.83 -3.03 2.35
C ASP A 43 -19.13 -1.66 2.39
N SER A 44 -19.28 -0.91 3.49
CA SER A 44 -18.58 0.37 3.69
C SER A 44 -17.14 0.19 4.16
N ILE A 45 -16.72 -1.02 4.55
CA ILE A 45 -15.36 -1.31 5.01
C ILE A 45 -14.60 -1.99 3.89
N THR A 46 -13.63 -1.28 3.35
CA THR A 46 -12.77 -1.77 2.27
C THR A 46 -11.59 -2.57 2.82
N ILE A 47 -10.86 -3.24 1.92
CA ILE A 47 -9.62 -3.93 2.32
C ILE A 47 -8.55 -2.93 2.82
N GLU A 48 -8.50 -1.73 2.27
CA GLU A 48 -7.62 -0.65 2.71
C GLU A 48 -7.96 -0.19 4.13
N ASP A 49 -9.25 -0.18 4.47
CA ASP A 49 -9.69 0.12 5.84
C ASP A 49 -9.21 -0.94 6.83
N LEU A 50 -9.28 -2.23 6.45
CA LEU A 50 -8.76 -3.33 7.27
C LEU A 50 -7.24 -3.22 7.43
N ILE A 51 -6.50 -2.92 6.36
CA ILE A 51 -5.05 -2.68 6.43
C ILE A 51 -4.75 -1.50 7.37
N THR A 52 -5.52 -0.43 7.27
CA THR A 52 -5.38 0.75 8.16
C THR A 52 -5.66 0.37 9.62
N GLN A 53 -6.67 -0.46 9.89
CA GLN A 53 -6.95 -0.95 11.24
C GLN A 53 -5.81 -1.81 11.79
N VAL A 54 -5.16 -2.63 10.96
CA VAL A 54 -3.94 -3.36 11.35
C VAL A 54 -2.82 -2.38 11.70
N ALA A 55 -2.58 -1.38 10.86
CA ALA A 55 -1.55 -0.37 11.11
C ALA A 55 -1.79 0.42 12.40
N GLN A 56 -3.05 0.66 12.76
CA GLN A 56 -3.48 1.32 14.00
C GLN A 56 -3.51 0.38 15.22
N GLY A 57 -3.27 -0.91 15.03
CA GLY A 57 -3.33 -1.91 16.11
C GLY A 57 -4.75 -2.26 16.60
N LYS A 58 -5.80 -1.87 15.85
CA LYS A 58 -7.20 -2.20 16.20
C LYS A 58 -7.52 -3.66 15.96
N ILE A 59 -6.97 -4.23 14.90
CA ILE A 59 -6.97 -5.65 14.59
C ILE A 59 -5.53 -6.10 14.35
N LEU A 60 -5.24 -7.39 14.51
CA LEU A 60 -3.88 -7.88 14.38
C LEU A 60 -3.56 -8.39 12.97
N TYR A 61 -4.53 -9.00 12.30
CA TYR A 61 -4.31 -9.65 11.02
C TYR A 61 -5.45 -9.39 10.04
N THR A 62 -5.09 -9.14 8.80
CA THR A 62 -5.99 -9.17 7.64
C THR A 62 -5.29 -9.83 6.46
N VAL A 63 -6.03 -10.09 5.38
CA VAL A 63 -5.51 -10.66 4.13
C VAL A 63 -5.78 -9.69 2.98
N ALA A 64 -4.76 -9.45 2.18
CA ALA A 64 -4.84 -8.58 1.01
C ALA A 64 -3.96 -9.12 -0.13
N ASP A 65 -4.19 -8.62 -1.33
CA ASP A 65 -3.26 -8.85 -2.45
C ASP A 65 -1.88 -8.25 -2.12
N ASN A 66 -0.82 -8.92 -2.56
CA ASN A 66 0.55 -8.52 -2.28
C ASN A 66 0.86 -7.09 -2.75
N ASP A 67 0.39 -6.71 -3.94
CA ASP A 67 0.63 -5.36 -4.48
C ASP A 67 -0.06 -4.28 -3.64
N LEU A 68 -1.29 -4.56 -3.17
CA LEU A 68 -2.01 -3.67 -2.28
C LEU A 68 -1.32 -3.55 -0.91
N ALA A 69 -0.86 -4.68 -0.37
CA ALA A 69 -0.12 -4.71 0.89
C ALA A 69 1.21 -3.94 0.79
N ARG A 70 1.96 -4.12 -0.31
CA ARG A 70 3.20 -3.37 -0.59
C ARG A 70 2.95 -1.87 -0.71
N LEU A 71 1.90 -1.47 -1.45
CA LEU A 71 1.52 -0.08 -1.58
C LEU A 71 1.20 0.53 -0.21
N ASN A 72 0.37 -0.12 0.59
CA ASN A 72 0.00 0.37 1.91
C ASN A 72 1.18 0.40 2.89
N LYS A 73 2.14 -0.50 2.78
CA LYS A 73 3.36 -0.46 3.57
C LYS A 73 4.19 0.81 3.32
N THR A 74 4.07 1.44 2.16
CA THR A 74 4.72 2.75 1.90
C THR A 74 4.15 3.88 2.75
N TYR A 75 2.89 3.74 3.19
CA TYR A 75 2.22 4.69 4.08
C TYR A 75 2.32 4.27 5.55
N TYR A 76 2.34 2.97 5.82
CA TYR A 76 2.36 2.38 7.16
C TYR A 76 3.57 1.45 7.34
N PRO A 77 4.76 1.98 7.69
CA PRO A 77 6.01 1.18 7.79
C PRO A 77 5.95 0.06 8.83
N ASN A 78 5.05 0.17 9.81
CA ASN A 78 4.83 -0.82 10.86
C ASN A 78 4.09 -2.08 10.41
N LEU A 79 3.56 -2.10 9.18
CA LEU A 79 2.95 -3.30 8.62
C LEU A 79 4.00 -4.39 8.34
N ASN A 80 3.68 -5.61 8.72
CA ASN A 80 4.43 -6.80 8.31
C ASN A 80 3.66 -7.52 7.19
N ILE A 81 4.27 -7.63 6.02
CA ILE A 81 3.69 -8.24 4.82
C ILE A 81 4.50 -9.45 4.34
N GLY A 82 5.32 -10.05 5.22
CA GLY A 82 6.26 -11.12 4.85
C GLY A 82 5.63 -12.51 4.72
N LEU A 83 4.40 -12.72 5.23
CA LEU A 83 3.74 -14.02 5.14
C LEU A 83 2.82 -14.09 3.93
N SER A 84 3.10 -15.00 3.00
CA SER A 84 2.19 -15.35 1.92
C SER A 84 1.32 -16.54 2.29
N ILE A 85 0.01 -16.44 2.06
CA ILE A 85 -0.97 -17.49 2.33
C ILE A 85 -1.46 -18.19 1.05
N SER A 86 -0.90 -17.84 -0.10
CA SER A 86 -1.24 -18.42 -1.40
C SER A 86 0.00 -18.48 -2.29
N PHE A 87 -0.08 -19.30 -3.34
CA PHE A 87 0.89 -19.27 -4.42
C PHE A 87 0.79 -17.97 -5.22
N ASP A 88 1.88 -17.59 -5.88
CA ASP A 88 1.90 -16.44 -6.78
C ASP A 88 0.85 -16.60 -7.88
N GLN A 89 -0.09 -15.68 -7.90
CA GLN A 89 -1.12 -15.60 -8.92
C GLN A 89 -0.70 -14.60 -10.00
N ARG A 90 -0.74 -15.05 -11.24
CA ARG A 90 -0.42 -14.17 -12.37
C ARG A 90 -1.60 -13.26 -12.65
N SER A 91 -1.37 -11.97 -12.57
CA SER A 91 -2.30 -10.96 -13.07
C SER A 91 -2.05 -10.74 -14.57
N SER A 92 -3.12 -10.62 -15.34
CA SER A 92 -3.06 -10.38 -16.79
C SER A 92 -3.92 -9.19 -17.17
N TRP A 93 -3.50 -8.47 -18.19
CA TRP A 93 -4.34 -7.43 -18.78
C TRP A 93 -5.43 -8.08 -19.63
N ALA A 94 -6.66 -7.61 -19.49
CA ALA A 94 -7.78 -8.04 -20.30
C ALA A 94 -8.01 -7.05 -21.44
N VAL A 95 -8.13 -7.57 -22.64
CA VAL A 95 -8.51 -6.80 -23.82
C VAL A 95 -9.77 -7.41 -24.46
N ARG A 96 -10.50 -6.66 -25.25
CA ARG A 96 -11.64 -7.17 -25.97
C ARG A 96 -11.20 -8.24 -27.00
N LYS A 97 -12.05 -9.23 -27.23
CA LYS A 97 -11.78 -10.31 -28.19
C LYS A 97 -11.59 -9.80 -29.63
N ASP A 98 -12.23 -8.70 -29.96
CA ASP A 98 -12.17 -8.01 -31.26
C ASP A 98 -10.96 -7.07 -31.42
N SER A 99 -10.06 -7.05 -30.45
CA SER A 99 -8.85 -6.19 -30.44
C SER A 99 -7.56 -7.01 -30.33
N PRO A 100 -7.30 -7.97 -31.23
CA PRO A 100 -6.12 -8.85 -31.15
C PRO A 100 -4.80 -8.08 -31.31
N GLU A 101 -4.79 -7.00 -32.07
CA GLU A 101 -3.60 -6.16 -32.28
C GLU A 101 -3.19 -5.48 -30.97
N LEU A 102 -4.15 -5.01 -30.17
CA LEU A 102 -3.89 -4.44 -28.86
C LEU A 102 -3.31 -5.49 -27.90
N ALA A 103 -3.83 -6.74 -27.94
CA ALA A 103 -3.31 -7.84 -27.15
C ALA A 103 -1.84 -8.15 -27.52
N ALA A 104 -1.55 -8.19 -28.81
CA ALA A 104 -0.19 -8.43 -29.30
C ALA A 104 0.76 -7.30 -28.88
N ALA A 105 0.37 -6.06 -29.09
CA ALA A 105 1.17 -4.88 -28.70
C ALA A 105 1.43 -4.83 -27.18
N ALA A 106 0.41 -5.10 -26.35
CA ALA A 106 0.55 -5.16 -24.90
C ALA A 106 1.50 -6.28 -24.46
N THR A 107 1.41 -7.45 -25.08
CA THR A 107 2.30 -8.59 -24.81
C THR A 107 3.74 -8.26 -25.18
N GLN A 108 3.96 -7.68 -26.34
CA GLN A 108 5.29 -7.26 -26.79
C GLN A 108 5.88 -6.22 -25.84
N TRP A 109 5.10 -5.17 -25.51
CA TRP A 109 5.55 -4.15 -24.58
C TRP A 109 5.95 -4.75 -23.22
N HIS A 110 5.15 -5.67 -22.69
CA HIS A 110 5.42 -6.34 -21.43
C HIS A 110 6.76 -7.10 -21.48
N GLN A 111 6.99 -7.90 -22.55
CA GLN A 111 8.22 -8.66 -22.72
C GLN A 111 9.46 -7.76 -22.79
N GLU A 112 9.37 -6.63 -23.48
CA GLU A 112 10.48 -5.71 -23.70
C GLU A 112 10.78 -4.84 -22.47
N ASN A 113 9.77 -4.51 -21.66
CA ASN A 113 9.89 -3.47 -20.64
C ASN A 113 9.97 -3.98 -19.21
N MET A 114 9.49 -5.20 -18.89
CA MET A 114 9.42 -5.70 -17.50
C MET A 114 10.76 -5.70 -16.77
N THR A 115 11.86 -5.90 -17.49
CA THR A 115 13.23 -5.91 -16.95
C THR A 115 13.96 -4.58 -17.15
N SER A 116 13.32 -3.60 -17.76
CA SER A 116 13.96 -2.30 -18.03
C SER A 116 14.24 -1.52 -16.74
N PRO A 117 15.35 -0.76 -16.69
CA PRO A 117 15.63 0.12 -15.54
C PRO A 117 14.52 1.13 -15.25
N ALA A 118 13.86 1.65 -16.30
CA ALA A 118 12.77 2.59 -16.18
C ALA A 118 11.55 1.95 -15.50
N TYR A 119 11.18 0.75 -15.88
CA TYR A 119 10.10 -0.01 -15.25
C TYR A 119 10.42 -0.31 -13.78
N THR A 120 11.63 -0.82 -13.50
CA THR A 120 12.08 -1.13 -12.14
C THR A 120 12.08 0.11 -11.25
N ALA A 121 12.55 1.26 -11.76
CA ALA A 121 12.53 2.52 -11.04
C ALA A 121 11.09 3.00 -10.75
N SER A 122 10.18 2.81 -11.72
CA SER A 122 8.76 3.13 -11.55
C SER A 122 8.12 2.26 -10.48
N MET A 123 8.34 0.94 -10.52
CA MET A 123 7.83 0.00 -9.53
C MET A 123 8.33 0.35 -8.12
N LYS A 124 9.62 0.64 -7.95
CA LYS A 124 10.17 1.10 -6.67
C LYS A 124 9.49 2.37 -6.17
N ARG A 125 9.30 3.34 -7.05
CA ARG A 125 8.65 4.62 -6.69
C ARG A 125 7.23 4.41 -6.17
N TYR A 126 6.46 3.50 -6.78
CA TYR A 126 5.05 3.32 -6.43
C TYR A 126 4.83 2.31 -5.29
N PHE A 127 5.64 1.27 -5.19
CA PHE A 127 5.38 0.13 -4.29
C PHE A 127 6.42 -0.09 -3.18
N GLU A 128 7.56 0.61 -3.22
CA GLU A 128 8.64 0.36 -2.25
C GLU A 128 9.08 1.63 -1.50
N ASN A 129 9.09 2.79 -2.17
CA ASN A 129 9.51 4.02 -1.52
C ASN A 129 8.44 4.48 -0.52
N SER A 130 8.86 4.75 0.71
CA SER A 130 7.96 5.29 1.72
C SER A 130 7.33 6.60 1.24
N LYS A 131 6.00 6.65 1.30
CA LYS A 131 5.21 7.86 1.04
C LYS A 131 4.84 8.60 2.32
N MET A 132 5.22 8.07 3.48
CA MET A 132 5.27 8.89 4.67
C MET A 132 6.32 9.97 4.41
N MET A 133 5.85 11.17 4.11
CA MET A 133 6.68 12.32 4.42
C MET A 133 7.03 12.17 5.91
N PRO A 134 8.32 12.21 6.29
CA PRO A 134 8.60 12.51 7.67
C PRO A 134 7.79 13.79 7.91
N HIS A 135 6.80 13.73 8.79
CA HIS A 135 6.19 14.95 9.29
C HIS A 135 7.36 15.74 9.84
N SER A 136 7.88 16.64 9.01
CA SER A 136 8.76 17.68 9.49
C SER A 136 7.92 18.35 10.56
N PRO A 137 8.21 18.16 11.84
CA PRO A 137 7.43 18.84 12.86
C PRO A 137 7.45 20.29 12.45
N ILE A 138 6.29 20.95 12.48
CA ILE A 138 6.24 22.40 12.47
C ILE A 138 7.26 22.83 13.53
N LEU A 139 8.40 23.33 13.09
CA LEU A 139 9.60 23.46 13.90
C LEU A 139 9.47 24.58 14.94
N SER A 140 8.37 24.65 15.67
CA SER A 140 8.11 25.62 16.70
C SER A 140 7.50 26.92 16.19
N LEU A 141 6.19 27.02 16.34
CA LEU A 141 5.46 28.30 16.21
C LEU A 141 6.03 29.40 17.12
N LYS A 142 6.64 29.03 18.25
CA LYS A 142 7.28 29.96 19.20
C LYS A 142 8.56 30.60 18.64
N GLU A 143 9.29 29.88 17.79
CA GLU A 143 10.53 30.38 17.18
C GLU A 143 10.33 30.92 15.77
N GLY A 144 9.09 30.94 15.27
CA GLY A 144 8.78 31.42 13.92
C GLY A 144 9.36 30.55 12.80
N LYS A 145 9.66 29.29 13.12
CA LYS A 145 10.15 28.30 12.14
C LYS A 145 9.01 27.36 11.74
N ILE A 146 8.64 27.37 10.46
CA ILE A 146 7.62 26.48 9.89
C ILE A 146 8.29 25.19 9.37
N SER A 147 9.44 25.33 8.69
CA SER A 147 10.13 24.20 8.08
C SER A 147 11.64 24.44 7.93
N HIS A 148 12.37 23.40 7.56
CA HIS A 148 13.77 23.52 7.16
C HIS A 148 13.98 24.38 5.90
N TYR A 149 12.93 24.61 5.13
CA TYR A 149 12.95 25.35 3.88
C TYR A 149 12.54 26.82 4.02
N ASP A 150 12.31 27.32 5.23
CA ASP A 150 11.86 28.70 5.48
C ASP A 150 12.75 29.75 4.81
N HIS A 151 14.06 29.50 4.74
CA HIS A 151 14.98 30.39 4.05
C HIS A 151 14.66 30.50 2.56
N SER A 152 14.37 29.37 1.93
CA SER A 152 14.00 29.32 0.52
C SER A 152 12.65 30.00 0.28
N PHE A 153 11.65 29.74 1.12
CA PHE A 153 10.35 30.40 1.03
C PHE A 153 10.46 31.90 1.21
N LYS A 154 11.23 32.38 2.18
CA LYS A 154 11.49 33.81 2.40
C LYS A 154 12.24 34.48 1.24
N LYS A 155 13.11 33.75 0.54
CA LYS A 155 13.83 34.24 -0.62
C LYS A 155 12.89 34.40 -1.81
N TYR A 156 12.23 33.34 -2.22
CA TYR A 156 11.43 33.30 -3.46
C TYR A 156 10.06 33.95 -3.33
N SER A 157 9.50 34.09 -2.14
CA SER A 157 8.25 34.83 -1.94
C SER A 157 8.36 36.30 -2.31
N LYS A 158 9.57 36.87 -2.20
CA LYS A 158 9.82 38.26 -2.60
C LYS A 158 9.65 38.49 -4.10
N ASP A 159 10.02 37.51 -4.90
CA ASP A 159 9.96 37.59 -6.37
C ASP A 159 8.52 37.63 -6.89
N ILE A 160 7.59 37.02 -6.13
CA ILE A 160 6.16 36.93 -6.47
C ILE A 160 5.28 37.86 -5.62
N GLY A 161 5.85 38.61 -4.67
CA GLY A 161 5.13 39.54 -3.82
C GLY A 161 4.19 38.87 -2.80
N TRP A 162 4.42 37.63 -2.45
CA TRP A 162 3.60 36.86 -1.50
C TRP A 162 4.21 36.82 -0.09
N ASP A 163 3.36 36.67 0.92
CA ASP A 163 3.86 36.29 2.25
C ASP A 163 4.47 34.88 2.17
N TRP A 164 5.71 34.75 2.65
CA TRP A 164 6.43 33.51 2.60
C TRP A 164 5.72 32.35 3.34
N ARG A 165 4.87 32.68 4.34
CA ARG A 165 4.08 31.71 5.09
C ARG A 165 2.97 31.13 4.23
N MET A 166 2.37 31.93 3.34
CA MET A 166 1.42 31.44 2.35
C MET A 166 2.10 30.47 1.38
N LEU A 167 3.29 30.81 0.91
CA LEU A 167 4.06 29.94 0.02
C LEU A 167 4.43 28.62 0.73
N ALA A 168 4.82 28.68 2.00
CA ALA A 168 5.09 27.51 2.81
C ALA A 168 3.83 26.64 3.02
N SER A 169 2.66 27.24 3.25
CA SER A 169 1.41 26.52 3.45
C SER A 169 0.90 25.77 2.22
N LEU A 170 1.31 26.18 1.01
CA LEU A 170 1.00 25.46 -0.23
C LEU A 170 1.92 24.24 -0.44
N ALA A 171 3.08 24.21 0.19
CA ALA A 171 4.06 23.15 0.06
C ALA A 171 3.89 22.03 1.11
N TYR A 172 3.11 22.29 2.16
CA TYR A 172 2.82 21.40 3.30
C TYR A 172 1.35 21.00 3.36
#